data_0cc519ef76bf51cb982c7182304358bc
#
_entry.id   0cc519ef76bf51cb982c7182304358bc
#
_cell.length_a   1.000
_cell.length_b   1.000
_cell.length_c   1.000
_cell.angle_alpha   90.00
_cell.angle_beta   90.00
_cell.angle_gamma   90.00
#
_symmetry.space_group_name_H-M   'P 1'
#
loop_
_entity.id
_entity.type
_entity.pdbx_description
1 polymer ?
#
loop_
_entity_poly.entity_id
_entity_poly.type
_entity_poly.pdbx_seq_one_letter_code
_entity_poly.pdbx_strand_id
1 'polypeptide(L)'
;MILEKQKGSMQSEKSNLDFFLRCTTPVVQSQLLLNTEIRKLNRLWHPWDREAVEYFTLADLWNSFDEWSAYGAGVPITLPNGETLVQYYVPYLSAIQIFTSNTFREEAESGDCETRDSYSDSLSEESESDKLWRWDGTSSEEGGFEHDNSLSNLNDRLGHLYVQYFERSAPYGRVPLMDKITGLAERYPGLMSLRSVDLSPASWMAVAWYPIYHIPMGRTIKDLSTCFLTYHTLSSSFQDMDLDDDTEGAHSKRKQGEGITLPPFGLATYKMQGNLWVSGHCGRDQEKLVSLFSVADSWLKQLRVQHHDFNYFTGIRH
;
A
#
# COMPACT_ATOMS: atom_id res chain seq x y z
N MET A 1 21.19 53.02 -17.83
CA MET A 1 20.15 52.16 -18.39
C MET A 1 20.47 50.74 -17.97
N ILE A 2 19.98 50.35 -16.79
CA ILE A 2 20.35 49.12 -16.09
C ILE A 2 19.24 48.12 -16.42
N LEU A 3 19.60 47.08 -17.15
CA LEU A 3 18.72 45.95 -17.46
C LEU A 3 18.61 45.08 -16.20
N GLU A 4 17.53 45.17 -15.46
CA GLU A 4 17.13 44.21 -14.45
C GLU A 4 16.77 42.89 -15.14
N LYS A 5 17.65 41.90 -14.94
CA LYS A 5 17.32 40.49 -15.22
C LYS A 5 16.27 40.03 -14.23
N GLN A 6 15.02 39.99 -14.63
CA GLN A 6 13.99 39.21 -13.92
C GLN A 6 14.43 37.73 -13.94
N LYS A 7 14.91 37.27 -12.78
CA LYS A 7 14.96 35.83 -12.44
C LYS A 7 13.51 35.38 -12.25
N GLY A 8 12.85 34.97 -13.33
CA GLY A 8 11.64 34.21 -13.24
C GLY A 8 11.98 32.88 -12.57
N SER A 9 11.52 32.69 -11.35
CA SER A 9 11.43 31.39 -10.70
C SER A 9 10.56 30.52 -11.60
N MET A 10 11.16 29.56 -12.32
CA MET A 10 10.43 28.49 -12.98
C MET A 10 9.79 27.66 -11.89
N GLN A 11 8.57 28.00 -11.49
CA GLN A 11 7.72 27.04 -10.79
C GLN A 11 7.56 25.83 -11.71
N SER A 12 8.09 24.71 -11.29
CA SER A 12 7.88 23.43 -11.98
C SER A 12 6.37 23.18 -12.07
N GLU A 13 5.83 23.26 -13.27
CA GLU A 13 4.42 23.01 -13.52
C GLU A 13 4.13 21.55 -13.17
N LYS A 14 3.25 21.32 -12.18
CA LYS A 14 2.91 19.99 -11.70
C LYS A 14 2.13 19.23 -12.78
N SER A 15 2.52 17.99 -13.04
CA SER A 15 1.85 17.12 -14.00
C SER A 15 0.53 16.56 -13.46
N ASN A 16 -0.30 16.01 -14.35
CA ASN A 16 -1.52 15.29 -13.94
C ASN A 16 -1.19 14.06 -13.09
N LEU A 17 -0.04 13.42 -13.32
CA LEU A 17 0.46 12.34 -12.47
C LEU A 17 0.74 12.82 -11.03
N ASP A 18 1.39 13.99 -10.88
CA ASP A 18 1.64 14.56 -9.55
C ASP A 18 0.34 14.93 -8.83
N PHE A 19 -0.65 15.43 -9.57
CA PHE A 19 -1.98 15.69 -9.02
C PHE A 19 -2.66 14.39 -8.57
N PHE A 20 -2.62 13.35 -9.40
CA PHE A 20 -3.17 12.04 -9.04
C PHE A 20 -2.53 11.52 -7.76
N LEU A 21 -1.21 11.40 -7.71
CA LEU A 21 -0.49 10.89 -6.54
C LEU A 21 -0.82 11.68 -5.27
N ARG A 22 -0.90 13.01 -5.37
CA ARG A 22 -1.25 13.86 -4.22
C ARG A 22 -2.70 13.68 -3.76
N CYS A 23 -3.66 13.58 -4.69
CA CYS A 23 -5.08 13.47 -4.37
C CYS A 23 -5.49 12.07 -3.89
N THR A 24 -4.67 11.06 -4.14
CA THR A 24 -4.91 9.65 -3.77
C THR A 24 -3.98 9.15 -2.66
N THR A 25 -3.12 10.01 -2.13
CA THR A 25 -2.27 9.69 -0.98
C THR A 25 -3.04 9.92 0.31
N PRO A 26 -3.28 8.89 1.13
CA PRO A 26 -3.99 9.04 2.39
C PRO A 26 -3.16 9.80 3.42
N VAL A 27 -3.82 10.65 4.19
CA VAL A 27 -3.29 11.28 5.40
C VAL A 27 -4.02 10.67 6.57
N VAL A 28 -3.30 9.91 7.38
CA VAL A 28 -3.86 9.09 8.45
C VAL A 28 -3.65 9.77 9.80
N GLN A 29 -4.68 9.83 10.61
CA GLN A 29 -4.56 10.36 11.97
C GLN A 29 -3.54 9.54 12.76
N SER A 30 -2.59 10.21 13.41
CA SER A 30 -1.50 9.56 14.14
C SER A 30 -1.57 9.79 15.64
N GLN A 31 -0.93 8.88 16.38
CA GLN A 31 -0.70 8.91 17.81
C GLN A 31 0.78 8.73 18.09
N LEU A 32 1.21 9.11 19.29
CA LEU A 32 2.60 8.95 19.73
C LEU A 32 2.73 7.79 20.70
N LEU A 33 3.70 6.93 20.46
CA LEU A 33 4.15 5.88 21.35
C LEU A 33 5.43 6.33 22.05
N LEU A 34 5.44 6.34 23.38
CA LEU A 34 6.59 6.76 24.17
C LEU A 34 7.63 5.64 24.30
N ASN A 35 8.88 6.01 24.60
CA ASN A 35 10.03 5.09 24.74
C ASN A 35 9.76 3.88 25.64
N THR A 36 9.00 4.03 26.73
CA THR A 36 8.65 2.92 27.63
C THR A 36 7.84 1.81 26.96
N GLU A 37 7.04 2.16 25.97
CA GLU A 37 6.22 1.23 25.20
C GLU A 37 6.95 0.73 23.95
N ILE A 38 7.81 1.55 23.33
CA ILE A 38 8.67 1.16 22.20
C ILE A 38 9.55 -0.04 22.59
N ARG A 39 10.03 -0.10 23.83
CA ARG A 39 10.83 -1.20 24.35
C ARG A 39 10.11 -2.55 24.40
N LYS A 40 8.77 -2.55 24.30
CA LYS A 40 7.93 -3.76 24.25
C LYS A 40 7.72 -4.24 22.80
N LEU A 41 8.06 -3.42 21.80
CA LEU A 41 7.92 -3.77 20.40
C LEU A 41 9.01 -4.72 19.94
N ASN A 42 8.78 -5.36 18.80
CA ASN A 42 9.76 -6.23 18.18
C ASN A 42 11.01 -5.42 17.77
N ARG A 43 12.14 -5.77 18.39
CA ARG A 43 13.42 -5.08 18.18
C ARG A 43 13.96 -5.19 16.76
N LEU A 44 13.58 -6.22 16.04
CA LEU A 44 13.99 -6.40 14.64
C LEU A 44 13.32 -5.39 13.70
N TRP A 45 12.18 -4.84 14.11
CA TRP A 45 11.39 -3.92 13.31
C TRP A 45 11.53 -2.47 13.77
N HIS A 46 11.83 -2.24 15.06
CA HIS A 46 11.93 -0.91 15.66
C HIS A 46 13.23 -0.75 16.46
N PRO A 47 14.07 0.24 16.12
CA PRO A 47 15.20 0.63 16.94
C PRO A 47 14.71 1.17 18.29
N TRP A 48 15.36 0.77 19.40
CA TRP A 48 14.97 1.19 20.75
C TRP A 48 15.55 2.53 21.21
N ASP A 49 16.35 3.16 20.39
CA ASP A 49 17.06 4.41 20.67
C ASP A 49 16.20 5.66 20.45
N ARG A 50 14.96 5.49 19.99
CA ARG A 50 14.03 6.60 19.74
C ARG A 50 13.29 7.01 20.99
N GLU A 51 13.10 8.32 21.17
CA GLU A 51 12.33 8.89 22.28
C GLU A 51 10.82 8.69 22.09
N ALA A 52 10.34 8.76 20.87
CA ALA A 52 8.95 8.52 20.51
C ALA A 52 8.85 8.01 19.06
N VAL A 53 7.77 7.28 18.77
CA VAL A 53 7.41 6.83 17.41
C VAL A 53 5.97 7.23 17.14
N GLU A 54 5.73 7.85 16.00
CA GLU A 54 4.37 8.07 15.50
C GLU A 54 3.80 6.76 14.95
N TYR A 55 2.54 6.50 15.25
CA TYR A 55 1.82 5.35 14.72
C TYR A 55 0.36 5.69 14.45
N PHE A 56 -0.29 4.87 13.65
CA PHE A 56 -1.74 4.89 13.43
C PHE A 56 -2.32 3.50 13.70
N THR A 57 -3.62 3.43 13.94
CA THR A 57 -4.35 2.15 13.90
C THR A 57 -4.79 1.86 12.47
N LEU A 58 -4.97 0.58 12.12
CA LEU A 58 -5.50 0.24 10.80
C LEU A 58 -6.89 0.82 10.57
N ALA A 59 -7.71 0.96 11.64
CA ALA A 59 -9.00 1.66 11.55
C ALA A 59 -8.84 3.11 11.08
N ASP A 60 -7.87 3.85 11.61
CA ASP A 60 -7.58 5.23 11.19
C ASP A 60 -7.17 5.28 9.70
N LEU A 61 -6.40 4.29 9.26
CA LEU A 61 -6.04 4.16 7.85
C LEU A 61 -7.28 3.95 6.97
N TRP A 62 -8.16 3.01 7.35
CA TRP A 62 -9.37 2.76 6.56
C TRP A 62 -10.28 3.96 6.53
N ASN A 63 -10.43 4.68 7.65
CA ASN A 63 -11.22 5.91 7.72
C ASN A 63 -10.72 6.97 6.73
N SER A 64 -9.42 7.01 6.41
CA SER A 64 -8.89 7.92 5.39
C SER A 64 -9.35 7.60 3.96
N PHE A 65 -9.86 6.39 3.71
CA PHE A 65 -10.43 5.95 2.43
C PHE A 65 -11.96 6.02 2.37
N ASP A 66 -12.65 6.33 3.48
CA ASP A 66 -14.11 6.25 3.58
C ASP A 66 -14.80 7.17 2.56
N GLU A 67 -14.45 8.46 2.55
CA GLU A 67 -15.01 9.42 1.60
C GLU A 67 -14.71 9.04 0.14
N TRP A 68 -13.49 8.56 -0.13
CA TRP A 68 -13.11 8.13 -1.48
C TRP A 68 -13.82 6.85 -1.91
N SER A 69 -14.13 5.95 -0.98
CA SER A 69 -14.90 4.73 -1.26
C SER A 69 -16.34 5.05 -1.64
N ALA A 70 -16.92 6.10 -1.05
CA ALA A 70 -18.29 6.52 -1.30
C ALA A 70 -18.44 7.43 -2.54
N TYR A 71 -17.52 8.38 -2.74
CA TYR A 71 -17.66 9.45 -3.73
C TYR A 71 -16.53 9.51 -4.75
N GLY A 72 -15.43 8.80 -4.53
CA GLY A 72 -14.21 8.89 -5.32
C GLY A 72 -13.31 10.07 -4.92
N ALA A 73 -12.01 9.89 -5.14
CA ALA A 73 -11.01 10.94 -5.01
C ALA A 73 -11.03 11.84 -6.25
N GLY A 74 -11.32 13.13 -6.10
CA GLY A 74 -11.33 14.09 -7.18
C GLY A 74 -9.92 14.50 -7.59
N VAL A 75 -9.52 14.19 -8.81
CA VAL A 75 -8.21 14.52 -9.39
C VAL A 75 -8.37 15.55 -10.48
N PRO A 76 -7.81 16.76 -10.34
CA PRO A 76 -7.80 17.75 -11.41
C PRO A 76 -6.88 17.28 -12.55
N ILE A 77 -7.41 17.28 -13.76
CA ILE A 77 -6.71 16.88 -14.99
C ILE A 77 -6.66 18.09 -15.91
N THR A 78 -5.47 18.52 -16.26
CA THR A 78 -5.25 19.55 -17.27
C THR A 78 -5.10 18.90 -18.64
N LEU A 79 -5.97 19.25 -19.57
CA LEU A 79 -5.93 18.74 -20.94
C LEU A 79 -4.88 19.48 -21.78
N PRO A 80 -4.45 18.93 -22.93
CA PRO A 80 -3.47 19.58 -23.81
C PRO A 80 -3.92 20.95 -24.38
N ASN A 81 -5.21 21.23 -24.37
CA ASN A 81 -5.77 22.53 -24.75
C ASN A 81 -5.79 23.57 -23.61
N GLY A 82 -5.27 23.20 -22.40
CA GLY A 82 -5.23 24.05 -21.21
C GLY A 82 -6.51 24.04 -20.37
N GLU A 83 -7.56 23.34 -20.80
CA GLU A 83 -8.77 23.16 -19.97
C GLU A 83 -8.49 22.20 -18.82
N THR A 84 -9.07 22.48 -17.66
CA THR A 84 -8.99 21.60 -16.48
C THR A 84 -10.36 21.01 -16.18
N LEU A 85 -10.39 19.70 -15.95
CA LEU A 85 -11.56 18.97 -15.48
C LEU A 85 -11.21 18.15 -14.24
N VAL A 86 -12.21 17.67 -13.51
CA VAL A 86 -12.02 16.78 -12.36
C VAL A 86 -12.47 15.38 -12.74
N GLN A 87 -11.54 14.42 -12.64
CA GLN A 87 -11.81 12.99 -12.75
C GLN A 87 -11.87 12.37 -11.36
N TYR A 88 -12.93 11.62 -11.08
CA TYR A 88 -13.09 10.92 -9.80
C TYR A 88 -12.63 9.48 -9.91
N TYR A 89 -11.81 9.04 -8.93
CA TYR A 89 -11.25 7.70 -8.83
C TYR A 89 -11.72 7.02 -7.56
N VAL A 90 -12.39 5.87 -7.69
CA VAL A 90 -12.76 5.05 -6.53
C VAL A 90 -11.67 4.04 -6.22
N PRO A 91 -11.25 3.93 -4.95
CA PRO A 91 -10.30 2.93 -4.51
C PRO A 91 -10.97 1.56 -4.32
N TYR A 92 -10.26 0.51 -4.74
CA TYR A 92 -10.63 -0.89 -4.53
C TYR A 92 -9.43 -1.62 -3.93
N LEU A 93 -9.67 -2.42 -2.89
CA LEU A 93 -8.60 -3.25 -2.34
C LEU A 93 -8.21 -4.32 -3.36
N SER A 94 -6.99 -4.21 -3.87
CA SER A 94 -6.45 -5.14 -4.87
C SER A 94 -5.68 -6.28 -4.21
N ALA A 95 -4.89 -5.96 -3.18
CA ALA A 95 -4.19 -6.96 -2.37
C ALA A 95 -3.89 -6.39 -0.99
N ILE A 96 -3.74 -7.28 -0.01
CA ILE A 96 -3.20 -6.95 1.31
C ILE A 96 -2.50 -8.18 1.89
N GLN A 97 -1.33 -7.97 2.48
CA GLN A 97 -0.65 -8.92 3.35
C GLN A 97 -0.22 -8.19 4.63
N ILE A 98 -0.62 -8.72 5.77
CA ILE A 98 -0.24 -8.21 7.09
C ILE A 98 0.49 -9.31 7.85
N PHE A 99 1.67 -8.97 8.32
CA PHE A 99 2.51 -9.83 9.15
C PHE A 99 2.65 -9.18 10.53
N THR A 100 2.49 -9.98 11.59
CA THR A 100 2.57 -9.55 12.99
C THR A 100 3.65 -10.34 13.74
N SER A 101 4.01 -9.90 14.95
CA SER A 101 4.88 -10.69 15.82
C SER A 101 4.14 -11.92 16.36
N ASN A 102 4.91 -12.97 16.72
CA ASN A 102 4.35 -14.20 17.28
C ASN A 102 3.59 -13.96 18.61
N THR A 103 3.97 -12.93 19.36
CA THR A 103 3.34 -12.58 20.64
C THR A 103 1.87 -12.20 20.49
N PHE A 104 1.46 -11.63 19.34
CA PHE A 104 0.08 -11.24 19.11
C PHE A 104 -0.88 -12.44 19.01
N ARG A 105 -0.38 -13.61 18.58
CA ARG A 105 -1.18 -14.82 18.46
C ARG A 105 -1.51 -15.44 19.81
N GLU A 106 -0.56 -15.41 20.75
CA GLU A 106 -0.73 -15.98 22.08
C GLU A 106 -1.77 -15.18 22.90
N GLU A 107 -1.80 -13.85 22.77
CA GLU A 107 -2.79 -13.01 23.47
C GLU A 107 -4.21 -13.18 22.89
N ALA A 108 -4.35 -13.43 21.61
CA ALA A 108 -5.66 -13.67 20.99
C ALA A 108 -6.23 -15.07 21.29
N GLU A 109 -5.35 -16.07 21.54
CA GLU A 109 -5.76 -17.42 21.89
C GLU A 109 -5.94 -17.63 23.41
N SER A 110 -5.39 -16.74 24.27
CA SER A 110 -5.52 -16.83 25.73
C SER A 110 -6.78 -16.17 26.30
N GLY A 111 -7.60 -15.52 25.47
CA GLY A 111 -8.89 -14.97 25.82
C GLY A 111 -9.98 -16.03 25.90
N ASP A 112 -10.03 -16.72 27.01
CA ASP A 112 -11.18 -17.44 27.59
C ASP A 112 -11.86 -18.51 26.73
N CYS A 113 -11.45 -19.77 26.92
CA CYS A 113 -12.37 -20.89 26.82
C CYS A 113 -11.95 -22.05 27.74
N GLU A 114 -12.30 -21.95 29.02
CA GLU A 114 -12.65 -23.13 29.79
C GLU A 114 -14.04 -23.59 29.35
N THR A 115 -14.15 -24.64 28.55
CA THR A 115 -15.12 -25.73 28.76
C THR A 115 -14.90 -26.86 27.75
N ARG A 116 -14.42 -27.97 28.28
CA ARG A 116 -14.86 -29.37 28.15
C ARG A 116 -15.46 -29.87 26.84
N ASP A 117 -14.77 -30.88 26.39
CA ASP A 117 -15.29 -32.19 25.94
C ASP A 117 -16.06 -32.32 24.62
N SER A 118 -15.38 -33.03 23.75
CA SER A 118 -15.93 -34.26 23.16
C SER A 118 -16.75 -34.18 21.86
N TYR A 119 -16.32 -35.02 20.96
CA TYR A 119 -16.95 -35.59 19.75
C TYR A 119 -16.80 -34.83 18.44
N SER A 120 -15.84 -35.30 17.65
CA SER A 120 -16.13 -36.22 16.54
C SER A 120 -16.71 -35.59 15.29
N ASP A 121 -15.85 -35.62 14.26
CA ASP A 121 -16.20 -35.97 12.90
C ASP A 121 -17.18 -35.06 12.16
N SER A 122 -16.64 -34.22 11.30
CA SER A 122 -17.30 -33.94 10.01
C SER A 122 -16.43 -33.08 9.11
N LEU A 123 -15.91 -33.67 8.06
CA LEU A 123 -15.69 -33.12 6.71
C LEU A 123 -15.39 -31.60 6.64
N SER A 124 -14.14 -31.23 6.73
CA SER A 124 -13.66 -29.94 6.26
C SER A 124 -13.51 -30.02 4.74
N GLU A 125 -14.37 -29.33 4.02
CA GLU A 125 -14.07 -28.92 2.64
C GLU A 125 -12.82 -28.03 2.67
N GLU A 126 -11.67 -28.63 2.40
CA GLU A 126 -10.43 -27.89 2.18
C GLU A 126 -10.64 -26.99 0.96
N SER A 127 -10.67 -25.69 1.21
CA SER A 127 -10.62 -24.69 0.17
C SER A 127 -9.40 -24.93 -0.71
N GLU A 128 -9.59 -25.01 -2.03
CA GLU A 128 -8.51 -25.24 -2.99
C GLU A 128 -7.38 -24.20 -2.94
N SER A 129 -7.55 -23.11 -2.20
CA SER A 129 -6.51 -22.09 -2.01
C SER A 129 -5.34 -22.55 -1.12
N ASP A 130 -5.55 -23.53 -0.25
CA ASP A 130 -4.49 -24.02 0.66
C ASP A 130 -3.53 -25.01 -0.03
N LYS A 131 -3.88 -25.52 -1.20
CA LYS A 131 -3.03 -26.46 -1.96
C LYS A 131 -1.91 -25.78 -2.78
N LEU A 132 -1.98 -24.48 -3.00
CA LEU A 132 -1.00 -23.73 -3.79
C LEU A 132 0.30 -23.42 -3.07
N TRP A 133 0.39 -23.66 -1.76
CA TRP A 133 1.56 -23.32 -0.93
C TRP A 133 2.40 -24.53 -0.52
N ARG A 134 2.01 -25.72 -0.94
CA ARG A 134 2.84 -26.93 -0.77
C ARG A 134 3.88 -26.96 -1.87
N TRP A 135 5.09 -26.54 -1.57
CA TRP A 135 6.25 -26.73 -2.42
C TRP A 135 6.55 -28.26 -2.51
N ASP A 136 6.21 -28.85 -3.64
CA ASP A 136 6.74 -30.14 -4.04
C ASP A 136 8.10 -29.90 -4.75
N GLY A 137 9.15 -29.95 -3.96
CA GLY A 137 10.53 -29.87 -4.40
C GLY A 137 11.13 -31.26 -4.49
N THR A 138 10.72 -32.07 -5.48
CA THR A 138 11.46 -33.26 -5.87
C THR A 138 12.52 -32.90 -6.91
N SER A 139 13.77 -32.72 -6.45
CA SER A 139 14.92 -33.32 -7.14
C SER A 139 16.12 -33.38 -6.21
N SER A 140 16.49 -34.60 -6.02
CA SER A 140 17.67 -35.28 -5.56
C SER A 140 18.97 -34.50 -5.37
N GLU A 141 19.61 -34.93 -4.29
CA GLU A 141 21.01 -35.17 -3.99
C GLU A 141 21.82 -34.14 -3.22
N GLU A 142 22.18 -34.61 -2.04
CA GLU A 142 23.40 -34.39 -1.21
C GLU A 142 23.80 -32.94 -0.86
N GLY A 143 23.52 -32.58 0.37
CA GLY A 143 24.08 -31.38 1.02
C GLY A 143 23.40 -31.13 2.36
N GLY A 144 23.84 -31.77 3.42
CA GLY A 144 23.18 -31.76 4.72
C GLY A 144 23.22 -30.42 5.45
N PHE A 145 22.21 -30.18 6.26
CA PHE A 145 22.17 -29.41 7.50
C PHE A 145 22.22 -27.89 7.54
N GLU A 146 22.21 -27.14 6.41
CA GLU A 146 22.15 -25.65 6.48
C GLU A 146 20.81 -25.04 6.07
N HIS A 147 19.83 -25.81 5.60
CA HIS A 147 18.59 -25.28 5.02
C HIS A 147 17.54 -24.89 6.06
N ASP A 148 17.58 -25.45 7.26
CA ASP A 148 16.56 -25.21 8.30
C ASP A 148 16.76 -23.85 9.01
N ASN A 149 18.02 -23.44 9.19
CA ASN A 149 18.34 -22.14 9.79
C ASN A 149 18.02 -20.93 8.90
N SER A 150 17.96 -21.10 7.57
CA SER A 150 17.68 -20.03 6.64
C SER A 150 16.18 -19.68 6.59
N LEU A 151 15.31 -20.68 6.70
CA LEU A 151 13.85 -20.49 6.69
C LEU A 151 13.35 -19.93 8.03
N SER A 152 13.92 -20.37 9.15
CA SER A 152 13.57 -19.82 10.46
C SER A 152 13.98 -18.35 10.57
N ASN A 153 15.17 -17.97 10.09
CA ASN A 153 15.62 -16.58 10.04
C ASN A 153 14.75 -15.69 9.14
N LEU A 154 14.18 -16.23 8.08
CA LEU A 154 13.24 -15.50 7.21
C LEU A 154 11.90 -15.28 7.91
N ASN A 155 11.36 -16.28 8.57
CA ASN A 155 10.13 -16.18 9.34
C ASN A 155 10.27 -15.21 10.52
N ASP A 156 11.42 -15.23 11.22
CA ASP A 156 11.69 -14.28 12.30
C ASP A 156 11.75 -12.82 11.82
N ARG A 157 12.22 -12.59 10.59
CA ARG A 157 12.27 -11.26 9.98
C ARG A 157 10.93 -10.80 9.42
N LEU A 158 10.20 -11.71 8.76
CA LEU A 158 8.89 -11.37 8.15
C LEU A 158 7.78 -11.33 9.20
N GLY A 159 7.88 -12.11 10.27
CA GLY A 159 6.80 -12.30 11.24
C GLY A 159 5.75 -13.31 10.76
N HIS A 160 4.66 -13.38 11.51
CA HIS A 160 3.53 -14.28 11.26
C HIS A 160 2.55 -13.65 10.28
N LEU A 161 2.17 -14.36 9.24
CA LEU A 161 1.12 -13.91 8.32
C LEU A 161 -0.23 -13.93 9.06
N TYR A 162 -0.76 -12.75 9.34
CA TYR A 162 -2.05 -12.55 10.00
C TYR A 162 -3.20 -12.57 9.00
N VAL A 163 -3.11 -11.82 7.91
CA VAL A 163 -4.13 -11.77 6.85
C VAL A 163 -3.47 -11.68 5.48
N GLN A 164 -4.05 -12.40 4.53
CA GLN A 164 -3.72 -12.30 3.12
C GLN A 164 -5.00 -12.25 2.31
N TYR A 165 -5.06 -11.31 1.38
CA TYR A 165 -6.15 -11.21 0.41
C TYR A 165 -5.60 -10.73 -0.94
N PHE A 166 -6.06 -11.34 -2.02
CA PHE A 166 -5.81 -10.93 -3.40
C PHE A 166 -7.12 -10.89 -4.17
N GLU A 167 -7.45 -9.75 -4.74
CA GLU A 167 -8.64 -9.59 -5.57
C GLU A 167 -8.46 -10.33 -6.91
N ARG A 168 -9.46 -11.08 -7.29
CA ARG A 168 -9.51 -11.82 -8.56
C ARG A 168 -10.72 -11.46 -9.43
N SER A 169 -11.68 -10.75 -8.85
CA SER A 169 -12.88 -10.33 -9.57
C SER A 169 -12.57 -9.30 -10.64
N ALA A 170 -13.33 -9.33 -11.73
CA ALA A 170 -13.28 -8.26 -12.73
C ALA A 170 -13.64 -6.91 -12.10
N PRO A 171 -13.16 -5.77 -12.64
CA PRO A 171 -13.40 -4.44 -12.05
C PRO A 171 -14.87 -4.14 -11.75
N TYR A 172 -15.78 -4.55 -12.62
CA TYR A 172 -17.22 -4.33 -12.45
C TYR A 172 -17.89 -5.16 -11.34
N GLY A 173 -17.23 -6.19 -10.85
CA GLY A 173 -17.71 -7.05 -9.76
C GLY A 173 -17.13 -6.70 -8.39
N ARG A 174 -16.31 -5.65 -8.32
CA ARG A 174 -15.64 -5.25 -7.07
C ARG A 174 -16.50 -4.32 -6.25
N VAL A 175 -16.38 -4.44 -4.94
CA VAL A 175 -16.93 -3.47 -3.99
C VAL A 175 -15.84 -2.46 -3.61
N PRO A 176 -16.20 -1.21 -3.27
CA PRO A 176 -15.25 -0.20 -2.82
C PRO A 176 -14.39 -0.68 -1.64
N LEU A 177 -13.24 -0.04 -1.43
CA LEU A 177 -12.24 -0.48 -0.46
C LEU A 177 -12.83 -0.65 0.94
N MET A 178 -13.61 0.32 1.44
CA MET A 178 -14.19 0.26 2.78
C MET A 178 -15.14 -0.93 2.96
N ASP A 179 -15.99 -1.22 1.98
CA ASP A 179 -16.90 -2.38 2.04
C ASP A 179 -16.11 -3.69 2.06
N LYS A 180 -15.02 -3.76 1.28
CA LYS A 180 -14.15 -4.94 1.27
C LYS A 180 -13.45 -5.12 2.62
N ILE A 181 -12.90 -4.06 3.19
CA ILE A 181 -12.24 -4.11 4.51
C ILE A 181 -13.23 -4.51 5.60
N THR A 182 -14.44 -3.95 5.58
CA THR A 182 -15.50 -4.30 6.54
C THR A 182 -15.82 -5.80 6.49
N GLY A 183 -16.01 -6.36 5.29
CA GLY A 183 -16.26 -7.79 5.13
C GLY A 183 -15.07 -8.68 5.55
N LEU A 184 -13.83 -8.24 5.30
CA LEU A 184 -12.66 -8.98 5.78
C LEU A 184 -12.49 -8.89 7.30
N ALA A 185 -12.87 -7.76 7.93
CA ALA A 185 -12.76 -7.55 9.36
C ALA A 185 -13.68 -8.47 10.19
N GLU A 186 -14.76 -8.98 9.60
CA GLU A 186 -15.61 -10.01 10.25
C GLU A 186 -14.80 -11.27 10.57
N ARG A 187 -13.88 -11.66 9.69
CA ARG A 187 -13.00 -12.82 9.87
C ARG A 187 -11.67 -12.45 10.55
N TYR A 188 -11.18 -11.23 10.33
CA TYR A 188 -9.89 -10.74 10.80
C TYR A 188 -10.08 -9.42 11.57
N PRO A 189 -10.59 -9.48 12.83
CA PRO A 189 -10.91 -8.25 13.60
C PRO A 189 -9.69 -7.35 13.85
N GLY A 190 -8.48 -7.89 13.83
CA GLY A 190 -7.24 -7.10 13.89
C GLY A 190 -7.10 -6.08 12.76
N LEU A 191 -7.82 -6.22 11.64
CA LEU A 191 -7.90 -5.17 10.62
C LEU A 191 -8.46 -3.86 11.14
N MET A 192 -9.21 -3.88 12.24
CA MET A 192 -9.77 -2.67 12.87
C MET A 192 -9.01 -2.22 14.12
N SER A 193 -8.05 -3.00 14.63
CA SER A 193 -7.42 -2.73 15.93
C SER A 193 -5.90 -2.76 15.94
N LEU A 194 -5.26 -3.41 14.96
CA LEU A 194 -3.80 -3.47 14.87
C LEU A 194 -3.21 -2.08 14.67
N ARG A 195 -2.08 -1.82 15.34
CA ARG A 195 -1.33 -0.58 15.21
C ARG A 195 -0.20 -0.78 14.20
N SER A 196 0.14 0.26 13.44
CA SER A 196 1.22 0.22 12.45
C SER A 196 2.59 -0.16 13.04
N VAL A 197 2.80 0.07 14.34
CA VAL A 197 4.00 -0.34 15.11
C VAL A 197 4.04 -1.84 15.43
N ASP A 198 2.89 -2.53 15.43
CA ASP A 198 2.82 -3.97 15.66
C ASP A 198 3.01 -4.78 14.38
N LEU A 199 3.09 -4.09 13.23
CA LEU A 199 3.22 -4.72 11.92
C LEU A 199 4.68 -4.86 11.49
N SER A 200 4.97 -6.00 10.90
CA SER A 200 6.25 -6.22 10.22
C SER A 200 6.45 -5.21 9.08
N PRO A 201 7.69 -4.78 8.81
CA PRO A 201 8.04 -4.00 7.63
C PRO A 201 7.57 -4.61 6.30
N ALA A 202 7.36 -5.93 6.26
CA ALA A 202 6.85 -6.62 5.08
C ALA A 202 5.34 -6.46 4.86
N SER A 203 4.61 -5.81 5.79
CA SER A 203 3.16 -5.59 5.66
C SER A 203 2.86 -4.50 4.65
N TRP A 204 1.98 -4.79 3.70
CA TRP A 204 1.66 -3.91 2.59
C TRP A 204 0.23 -4.08 2.10
N MET A 205 -0.25 -3.09 1.35
CA MET A 205 -1.49 -3.17 0.58
C MET A 205 -1.31 -2.59 -0.82
N ALA A 206 -2.15 -3.05 -1.74
CA ALA A 206 -2.30 -2.48 -3.07
C ALA A 206 -3.73 -1.99 -3.28
N VAL A 207 -3.86 -0.79 -3.82
CA VAL A 207 -5.14 -0.15 -4.12
C VAL A 207 -5.26 0.07 -5.61
N ALA A 208 -6.32 -0.50 -6.21
CA ALA A 208 -6.66 -0.24 -7.61
C ALA A 208 -7.63 0.94 -7.68
N TRP A 209 -7.29 1.93 -8.49
CA TRP A 209 -8.05 3.15 -8.69
C TRP A 209 -8.71 3.14 -10.06
N TYR A 210 -10.04 3.09 -10.07
CA TYR A 210 -10.81 3.11 -11.32
C TYR A 210 -11.58 4.42 -11.45
N PRO A 211 -11.56 5.07 -12.65
CA PRO A 211 -12.34 6.26 -12.90
C PRO A 211 -13.83 5.90 -12.98
N ILE A 212 -14.68 6.61 -12.20
CA ILE A 212 -16.14 6.36 -12.20
C ILE A 212 -16.94 7.47 -12.85
N TYR A 213 -16.49 8.71 -12.72
CA TYR A 213 -17.11 9.86 -13.37
C TYR A 213 -16.10 10.54 -14.24
N HIS A 214 -16.53 10.95 -15.41
CA HIS A 214 -15.93 12.09 -16.02
C HIS A 214 -17.04 13.01 -16.51
N ILE A 215 -16.82 14.27 -16.30
CA ILE A 215 -17.66 15.30 -16.84
C ILE A 215 -17.23 15.42 -18.29
N PRO A 216 -18.05 15.03 -19.27
CA PRO A 216 -17.68 15.14 -20.67
C PRO A 216 -17.63 16.61 -21.05
N MET A 217 -16.50 17.23 -20.84
CA MET A 217 -16.21 18.56 -21.37
C MET A 217 -15.59 18.40 -22.76
N GLY A 218 -16.27 17.67 -23.64
CA GLY A 218 -16.10 17.73 -25.08
C GLY A 218 -15.35 16.65 -25.77
N ARG A 219 -14.37 15.94 -25.45
CA ARG A 219 -13.70 15.09 -26.45
C ARG A 219 -13.79 13.63 -26.22
N THR A 220 -13.67 12.83 -25.65
CA THR A 220 -13.98 11.42 -25.57
C THR A 220 -13.56 10.79 -24.24
N ILE A 221 -14.48 10.03 -23.73
CA ILE A 221 -14.32 9.13 -22.58
C ILE A 221 -13.05 8.28 -22.65
N LYS A 222 -12.59 7.98 -23.86
CA LYS A 222 -11.41 7.12 -24.10
C LYS A 222 -10.11 7.74 -23.61
N ASP A 223 -10.04 9.06 -23.52
CA ASP A 223 -8.81 9.76 -23.20
C ASP A 223 -8.50 9.79 -21.70
N LEU A 224 -9.51 9.55 -20.85
CA LEU A 224 -9.38 9.56 -19.40
C LEU A 224 -9.51 8.17 -18.74
N SER A 225 -9.50 7.10 -19.51
CA SER A 225 -9.71 5.73 -19.00
C SER A 225 -8.46 5.08 -18.37
N THR A 226 -7.46 5.88 -18.00
CA THR A 226 -6.28 5.38 -17.28
C THR A 226 -6.67 4.92 -15.89
N CYS A 227 -6.27 3.73 -15.52
CA CYS A 227 -6.40 3.19 -14.17
C CYS A 227 -5.02 3.10 -13.51
N PHE A 228 -4.98 3.19 -12.19
CA PHE A 228 -3.76 3.15 -11.42
C PHE A 228 -3.82 2.04 -10.37
N LEU A 229 -2.67 1.47 -10.06
CA LEU A 229 -2.49 0.49 -9.01
C LEU A 229 -1.36 0.98 -8.11
N THR A 230 -1.68 1.44 -6.90
CA THR A 230 -0.72 1.98 -5.93
C THR A 230 -0.39 0.96 -4.86
N TYR A 231 0.85 0.97 -4.38
CA TYR A 231 1.35 0.09 -3.32
C TYR A 231 1.77 0.91 -2.12
N HIS A 232 1.30 0.54 -0.93
CA HIS A 232 1.55 1.27 0.32
C HIS A 232 2.08 0.32 1.39
N THR A 233 3.06 0.78 2.16
CA THR A 233 3.50 0.09 3.38
C THR A 233 2.53 0.36 4.52
N LEU A 234 2.34 -0.63 5.39
CA LEU A 234 1.43 -0.52 6.53
C LEU A 234 2.18 -0.37 7.86
N SER A 235 3.47 -0.70 7.88
CA SER A 235 4.30 -0.58 9.08
C SER A 235 4.84 0.83 9.27
N SER A 236 4.91 1.28 10.52
CA SER A 236 5.56 2.54 10.89
C SER A 236 7.08 2.53 10.72
N SER A 237 7.70 1.37 10.49
CA SER A 237 9.15 1.24 10.31
C SER A 237 9.72 2.02 9.12
N PHE A 238 8.89 2.36 8.14
CA PHE A 238 9.30 3.11 6.94
C PHE A 238 8.96 4.60 6.97
N GLN A 239 8.27 5.07 7.99
CA GLN A 239 7.75 6.44 8.03
C GLN A 239 8.84 7.51 8.18
N ASP A 240 10.06 7.11 8.59
CA ASP A 240 11.17 8.04 8.80
C ASP A 240 12.15 8.09 7.63
N MET A 241 11.97 7.28 6.59
CA MET A 241 12.90 7.24 5.44
C MET A 241 12.64 8.34 4.41
N ASP A 242 11.53 9.07 4.50
CA ASP A 242 11.15 10.12 3.55
C ASP A 242 11.75 11.50 3.87
N LEU A 243 12.68 11.61 4.82
CA LEU A 243 13.23 12.90 5.24
C LEU A 243 14.50 13.34 4.50
N ASP A 244 15.01 12.53 3.57
CA ASP A 244 16.22 12.81 2.80
C ASP A 244 15.96 13.22 1.35
N ASP A 245 14.78 13.81 1.03
CA ASP A 245 14.61 14.45 -0.27
C ASP A 245 15.29 15.82 -0.23
N ASP A 246 16.42 15.92 -0.95
CA ASP A 246 17.30 17.07 -1.11
C ASP A 246 16.59 18.33 -1.67
N THR A 247 15.64 18.87 -0.93
CA THR A 247 15.19 20.25 -1.13
C THR A 247 15.73 21.11 0.01
N GLU A 248 16.90 21.65 -0.23
CA GLU A 248 17.45 22.76 0.57
C GLU A 248 16.38 23.83 0.79
N GLY A 249 15.82 23.90 2.00
CA GLY A 249 15.12 25.09 2.42
C GLY A 249 13.87 25.00 3.26
N ALA A 250 13.38 23.83 3.67
CA ALA A 250 12.25 23.80 4.59
C ALA A 250 12.35 22.65 5.59
N HIS A 251 13.16 22.82 6.62
CA HIS A 251 12.95 22.14 7.89
C HIS A 251 11.63 22.62 8.53
N SER A 252 10.51 22.29 7.92
CA SER A 252 9.22 22.37 8.57
C SER A 252 9.12 21.18 9.51
N LYS A 253 9.47 21.36 10.79
CA LYS A 253 9.09 20.42 11.84
C LYS A 253 7.59 20.20 11.69
N ARG A 254 7.17 19.00 11.23
CA ARG A 254 5.76 18.61 11.24
C ARG A 254 5.21 18.94 12.61
N LYS A 255 4.15 19.73 12.67
CA LYS A 255 3.46 20.00 13.91
C LYS A 255 2.86 18.68 14.37
N GLN A 256 3.15 18.33 15.61
CA GLN A 256 2.62 17.13 16.27
C GLN A 256 1.10 17.12 16.12
N GLY A 257 0.55 16.07 15.47
CA GLY A 257 -0.89 15.91 15.23
C GLY A 257 -1.40 16.24 13.81
N GLU A 258 -0.53 16.54 12.82
CA GLU A 258 -0.94 16.76 11.43
C GLU A 258 -1.26 15.46 10.65
N GLY A 259 -1.09 14.29 11.28
CA GLY A 259 -1.29 12.98 10.65
C GLY A 259 -0.09 12.50 9.84
N ILE A 260 -0.08 11.19 9.58
CA ILE A 260 0.96 10.51 8.79
C ILE A 260 0.50 10.45 7.34
N THR A 261 1.31 10.97 6.44
CA THR A 261 1.10 10.82 4.99
C THR A 261 1.69 9.49 4.54
N LEU A 262 0.92 8.68 3.82
CA LEU A 262 1.36 7.38 3.29
C LEU A 262 1.44 7.41 1.76
N PRO A 263 2.49 7.99 1.17
CA PRO A 263 2.68 7.98 -0.27
C PRO A 263 2.88 6.55 -0.78
N PRO A 264 2.50 6.25 -2.02
CA PRO A 264 2.77 4.95 -2.59
C PRO A 264 4.28 4.77 -2.84
N PHE A 265 4.83 3.63 -2.41
CA PHE A 265 6.19 3.23 -2.75
C PHE A 265 6.29 2.58 -4.12
N GLY A 266 5.16 2.18 -4.70
CA GLY A 266 5.09 1.53 -6.00
C GLY A 266 3.83 1.90 -6.77
N LEU A 267 3.92 1.85 -8.09
CA LEU A 267 2.83 2.21 -9.00
C LEU A 267 2.87 1.35 -10.26
N ALA A 268 1.70 0.84 -10.66
CA ALA A 268 1.48 0.34 -12.00
C ALA A 268 0.30 1.06 -12.65
N THR A 269 0.27 1.12 -13.97
CA THR A 269 -0.76 1.85 -14.72
C THR A 269 -1.35 0.98 -15.82
N TYR A 270 -2.65 1.15 -16.06
CA TYR A 270 -3.36 0.50 -17.15
C TYR A 270 -3.90 1.55 -18.12
N LYS A 271 -3.66 1.38 -19.42
CA LYS A 271 -4.05 2.31 -20.50
C LYS A 271 -3.61 3.76 -20.27
N MET A 272 -2.43 3.94 -19.71
CA MET A 272 -1.91 5.28 -19.47
C MET A 272 -1.56 5.98 -20.79
N GLN A 273 -2.06 7.19 -20.97
CA GLN A 273 -1.70 8.07 -22.09
C GLN A 273 -0.59 9.02 -21.64
N GLY A 274 0.65 8.75 -22.09
CA GLY A 274 1.83 9.48 -21.65
C GLY A 274 1.71 11.00 -21.83
N ASN A 275 1.18 11.45 -22.99
CA ASN A 275 1.02 12.86 -23.30
C ASN A 275 -0.01 13.62 -22.44
N LEU A 276 -0.89 12.89 -21.74
CA LEU A 276 -1.85 13.48 -20.80
C LEU A 276 -1.32 13.50 -19.38
N TRP A 277 -0.66 12.42 -18.96
CA TRP A 277 -0.31 12.19 -17.56
C TRP A 277 1.11 12.67 -17.19
N VAL A 278 2.00 12.67 -18.16
CA VAL A 278 3.43 12.96 -17.98
C VAL A 278 3.76 14.32 -18.61
N SER A 279 4.44 15.16 -17.87
CA SER A 279 4.93 16.43 -18.40
C SER A 279 6.02 16.19 -19.47
N GLY A 280 5.80 16.69 -20.69
CA GLY A 280 6.76 16.52 -21.81
C GLY A 280 8.07 17.28 -21.64
N HIS A 281 8.19 18.14 -20.63
CA HIS A 281 9.26 19.13 -20.58
C HIS A 281 10.52 18.72 -19.78
N CYS A 282 10.50 17.70 -18.91
CA CYS A 282 11.67 17.40 -18.08
C CYS A 282 12.04 15.93 -17.86
N GLY A 283 11.33 14.97 -18.44
CA GLY A 283 11.61 13.53 -18.21
C GLY A 283 11.38 13.02 -16.78
N ARG A 284 11.26 13.90 -15.80
CA ARG A 284 11.13 13.59 -14.36
C ARG A 284 9.95 12.66 -14.05
N ASP A 285 8.81 12.92 -14.64
CA ASP A 285 7.63 12.09 -14.42
C ASP A 285 7.81 10.68 -14.98
N GLN A 286 8.48 10.58 -16.13
CA GLN A 286 8.80 9.29 -16.73
C GLN A 286 9.77 8.49 -15.85
N GLU A 287 10.81 9.13 -15.32
CA GLU A 287 11.73 8.53 -14.36
C GLU A 287 11.02 8.08 -13.11
N LYS A 288 10.12 8.93 -12.55
CA LYS A 288 9.30 8.62 -11.40
C LYS A 288 8.40 7.40 -11.64
N LEU A 289 7.73 7.33 -12.78
CA LEU A 289 6.91 6.16 -13.17
C LEU A 289 7.72 4.88 -13.25
N VAL A 290 8.87 4.94 -13.93
CA VAL A 290 9.77 3.78 -14.07
C VAL A 290 10.29 3.33 -12.70
N SER A 291 10.67 4.27 -11.84
CA SER A 291 11.14 3.99 -10.49
C SER A 291 10.05 3.31 -9.66
N LEU A 292 8.86 3.91 -9.58
CA LEU A 292 7.74 3.35 -8.81
C LEU A 292 7.30 1.97 -9.33
N PHE A 293 7.30 1.78 -10.65
CA PHE A 293 7.03 0.48 -11.25
C PHE A 293 8.08 -0.57 -10.87
N SER A 294 9.36 -0.21 -10.98
CA SER A 294 10.47 -1.11 -10.64
C SER A 294 10.46 -1.52 -9.17
N VAL A 295 10.11 -0.61 -8.28
CA VAL A 295 10.00 -0.92 -6.84
C VAL A 295 8.84 -1.88 -6.59
N ALA A 296 7.66 -1.66 -7.19
CA ALA A 296 6.52 -2.57 -7.07
C ALA A 296 6.85 -3.99 -7.58
N ASP A 297 7.46 -4.09 -8.76
CA ASP A 297 7.88 -5.37 -9.35
C ASP A 297 8.89 -6.11 -8.46
N SER A 298 9.90 -5.38 -7.97
CA SER A 298 10.92 -5.93 -7.08
C SER A 298 10.32 -6.40 -5.74
N TRP A 299 9.37 -5.62 -5.18
CA TRP A 299 8.67 -5.98 -3.95
C TRP A 299 7.90 -7.29 -4.08
N LEU A 300 7.10 -7.42 -5.14
CA LEU A 300 6.32 -8.63 -5.39
C LEU A 300 7.21 -9.86 -5.61
N LYS A 301 8.34 -9.69 -6.33
CA LYS A 301 9.33 -10.76 -6.55
C LYS A 301 10.01 -11.19 -5.25
N GLN A 302 10.41 -10.25 -4.40
CA GLN A 302 11.04 -10.54 -3.10
C GLN A 302 10.11 -11.32 -2.17
N LEU A 303 8.83 -10.93 -2.13
CA LEU A 303 7.80 -11.63 -1.36
C LEU A 303 7.29 -12.90 -2.05
N ARG A 304 7.74 -13.20 -3.28
CA ARG A 304 7.25 -14.32 -4.11
C ARG A 304 5.74 -14.30 -4.30
N VAL A 305 5.18 -13.12 -4.48
CA VAL A 305 3.74 -12.90 -4.63
C VAL A 305 3.38 -12.82 -6.10
N GLN A 306 2.38 -13.62 -6.52
CA GLN A 306 1.72 -13.47 -7.81
C GLN A 306 0.51 -12.55 -7.63
N HIS A 307 0.63 -11.30 -8.07
CA HIS A 307 -0.44 -10.32 -7.97
C HIS A 307 -1.18 -10.19 -9.30
N HIS A 308 -2.42 -10.68 -9.33
CA HIS A 308 -3.25 -10.72 -10.54
C HIS A 308 -3.40 -9.35 -11.20
N ASP A 309 -3.72 -8.32 -10.41
CA ASP A 309 -3.91 -6.97 -10.95
C ASP A 309 -2.63 -6.36 -11.49
N PHE A 310 -1.48 -6.62 -10.84
CA PHE A 310 -0.21 -6.17 -11.36
C PHE A 310 0.05 -6.73 -12.76
N ASN A 311 -0.13 -8.04 -12.93
CA ASN A 311 0.04 -8.70 -14.20
C ASN A 311 -0.94 -8.17 -15.27
N TYR A 312 -2.19 -7.92 -14.86
CA TYR A 312 -3.21 -7.36 -15.76
C TYR A 312 -2.87 -5.92 -16.17
N PHE A 313 -2.46 -5.05 -15.24
CA PHE A 313 -2.12 -3.65 -15.49
C PHE A 313 -0.90 -3.50 -16.39
N THR A 314 0.08 -4.37 -16.20
CA THR A 314 1.36 -4.32 -16.92
C THR A 314 1.37 -5.10 -18.22
N GLY A 315 0.35 -5.95 -18.45
CA GLY A 315 0.30 -6.84 -19.61
C GLY A 315 1.29 -8.00 -19.53
N ILE A 316 1.93 -8.22 -18.39
CA ILE A 316 2.84 -9.34 -18.17
C ILE A 316 1.99 -10.61 -18.02
N ARG A 317 2.07 -11.50 -19.00
CA ARG A 317 1.49 -12.85 -18.93
C ARG A 317 2.59 -13.79 -18.45
N HIS A 318 2.41 -14.37 -17.29
CA HIS A 318 3.20 -15.50 -16.80
C HIS A 318 2.59 -16.81 -17.22
#